data_57a48fa24d68c96f46a87f65fbf2b7e9
#
_entry.id   57a48fa24d68c96f46a87f65fbf2b7e9
#
_cell.length_a   1.000
_cell.length_b   1.000
_cell.length_c   1.000
_cell.angle_alpha   90.00
_cell.angle_beta   90.00
_cell.angle_gamma   90.00
#
_symmetry.space_group_name_H-M   'P 1'
#
loop_
_entity.id
_entity.type
_entity.pdbx_description
1 polymer ?
#
loop_
_entity_poly.entity_id
_entity_poly.type
_entity_poly.pdbx_seq_one_letter_code
_entity_poly.pdbx_strand_id
1 'polypeptide(L)'
;AYTQTPLGSSVTYTGDWMFVGDYGRITLMVISDESSDTDGVKIQQTGDRGCAEPGATPNADYETTASYTADAKSAYSVEVVGRCARIVYVNGTNAQGSFRLYGALKTN
;
A
#
# COMPACT_ATOMS: atom_id res chain seq x y z
N ALA A 1 -4.35 1.68 -5.95
CA ALA A 1 -2.97 2.13 -6.03
C ALA A 1 -2.21 1.32 -7.07
N TYR A 2 -1.36 2.00 -7.80
CA TYR A 2 -0.58 1.35 -8.85
C TYR A 2 0.66 2.17 -9.15
N THR A 3 1.82 1.53 -9.22
CA THR A 3 3.03 2.17 -9.70
C THR A 3 3.99 1.15 -10.32
N GLN A 4 4.76 1.58 -11.31
CA GLN A 4 5.87 0.84 -11.89
C GLN A 4 7.17 1.66 -11.82
N THR A 5 7.17 2.78 -11.11
CA THR A 5 8.34 3.64 -11.00
C THR A 5 9.26 3.14 -9.89
N PRO A 6 10.50 2.72 -10.22
CA PRO A 6 11.44 2.29 -9.19
C PRO A 6 11.72 3.39 -8.18
N LEU A 7 11.86 2.99 -6.91
CA LEU A 7 12.14 3.90 -5.81
C LEU A 7 13.62 3.93 -5.51
N GLY A 8 14.15 5.11 -5.18
CA GLY A 8 15.51 5.27 -4.68
C GLY A 8 15.68 4.67 -3.28
N SER A 9 16.89 4.70 -2.78
CA SER A 9 17.23 4.24 -1.44
C SER A 9 16.37 4.94 -0.39
N SER A 10 15.69 4.16 0.44
CA SER A 10 14.84 4.61 1.54
C SER A 10 13.70 5.57 1.15
N VAL A 11 13.35 5.62 -0.14
CA VAL A 11 12.24 6.45 -0.63
C VAL A 11 10.92 5.76 -0.35
N THR A 12 9.92 6.55 0.01
CA THR A 12 8.57 6.09 0.29
C THR A 12 7.63 6.41 -0.87
N TYR A 13 6.87 5.40 -1.31
CA TYR A 13 5.71 5.59 -2.18
C TYR A 13 4.46 5.67 -1.30
N THR A 14 3.66 6.71 -1.49
CA THR A 14 2.37 6.86 -0.79
C THR A 14 1.28 6.98 -1.83
N GLY A 15 0.38 6.02 -1.87
CA GLY A 15 -0.78 6.05 -2.74
C GLY A 15 -1.87 6.99 -2.22
N ASP A 16 -2.82 7.32 -3.08
CA ASP A 16 -3.96 8.14 -2.70
C ASP A 16 -4.94 7.34 -1.84
N TRP A 17 -5.66 8.05 -0.96
CA TRP A 17 -6.76 7.45 -0.23
C TRP A 17 -7.89 7.09 -1.20
N MET A 18 -8.38 5.85 -1.10
CA MET A 18 -9.46 5.32 -1.94
C MET A 18 -10.64 4.91 -1.08
N PHE A 19 -11.85 5.20 -1.54
CA PHE A 19 -13.04 4.71 -0.85
C PHE A 19 -13.12 3.18 -0.97
N VAL A 20 -13.25 2.49 0.16
CA VAL A 20 -13.27 1.02 0.20
C VAL A 20 -14.52 0.48 0.90
N GLY A 21 -15.45 1.35 1.29
CA GLY A 21 -16.60 0.97 2.11
C GLY A 21 -17.55 -0.05 1.49
N ASP A 22 -17.53 -0.23 0.16
CA ASP A 22 -18.38 -1.20 -0.54
C ASP A 22 -17.67 -2.53 -0.80
N TYR A 23 -16.46 -2.70 -0.29
CA TYR A 23 -15.64 -3.89 -0.56
C TYR A 23 -15.32 -4.62 0.74
N GLY A 24 -15.01 -5.91 0.62
CA GLY A 24 -14.67 -6.73 1.78
C GLY A 24 -13.19 -6.90 1.99
N ARG A 25 -12.39 -6.82 0.92
CA ARG A 25 -10.95 -7.04 1.01
C ARG A 25 -10.16 -6.08 0.13
N ILE A 26 -8.95 -5.76 0.61
CA ILE A 26 -7.94 -5.02 -0.13
C ILE A 26 -6.82 -6.00 -0.42
N THR A 27 -6.45 -6.14 -1.69
CA THR A 27 -5.32 -6.99 -2.09
C THR A 27 -4.21 -6.14 -2.67
N LEU A 28 -2.97 -6.57 -2.43
CA LEU A 28 -1.79 -5.86 -2.89
C LEU A 28 -0.79 -6.87 -3.43
N MET A 29 -0.30 -6.63 -4.65
CA MET A 29 0.78 -7.41 -5.24
C MET A 29 2.03 -6.56 -5.37
N VAL A 30 3.18 -7.12 -4.98
CA VAL A 30 4.47 -6.45 -5.03
C VAL A 30 5.48 -7.34 -5.72
N ILE A 31 6.20 -6.79 -6.69
CA ILE A 31 7.36 -7.41 -7.33
C ILE A 31 8.45 -6.36 -7.41
N SER A 32 9.60 -6.64 -6.85
CA SER A 32 10.78 -5.75 -6.88
C SER A 32 12.05 -6.57 -6.85
N ASP A 33 13.13 -6.02 -7.39
CA ASP A 33 14.47 -6.60 -7.32
C ASP A 33 15.18 -6.31 -6.00
N GLU A 34 14.58 -5.47 -5.14
CA GLU A 34 15.14 -5.13 -3.82
C GLU A 34 14.10 -5.29 -2.74
N SER A 35 14.55 -5.57 -1.52
CA SER A 35 13.67 -5.72 -0.37
C SER A 35 13.16 -4.36 0.12
N SER A 36 11.96 -4.37 0.70
CA SER A 36 11.44 -3.19 1.41
C SER A 36 12.21 -2.99 2.72
N ASP A 37 12.02 -1.82 3.32
CA ASP A 37 12.40 -1.63 4.72
C ASP A 37 11.59 -2.58 5.60
N THR A 38 12.04 -2.82 6.84
CA THR A 38 11.30 -3.62 7.81
C THR A 38 9.91 -3.01 8.00
N ASP A 39 8.87 -3.83 7.86
CA ASP A 39 7.48 -3.39 7.89
C ASP A 39 7.17 -2.27 6.88
N GLY A 40 7.93 -2.22 5.78
CA GLY A 40 7.80 -1.18 4.77
C GLY A 40 6.58 -1.31 3.87
N VAL A 41 5.94 -2.47 3.81
CA VAL A 41 4.68 -2.64 3.08
C VAL A 41 3.55 -2.34 4.06
N LYS A 42 2.77 -1.29 3.78
CA LYS A 42 1.74 -0.82 4.69
C LYS A 42 0.41 -0.65 3.97
N ILE A 43 -0.66 -1.16 4.57
CA ILE A 43 -2.02 -0.89 4.14
C ILE A 43 -2.68 -0.14 5.27
N GLN A 44 -3.00 1.12 5.04
CA GLN A 44 -3.57 2.02 6.04
C GLN A 44 -5.04 2.25 5.76
N GLN A 45 -5.86 2.24 6.80
CA GLN A 45 -7.29 2.45 6.68
C GLN A 45 -7.74 3.57 7.64
N THR A 46 -8.77 4.29 7.24
CA THR A 46 -9.35 5.35 8.06
C THR A 46 -10.88 5.24 8.10
N GLY A 47 -11.47 5.67 9.20
CA GLY A 47 -12.91 5.81 9.33
C GLY A 47 -13.43 7.21 9.03
N ASP A 48 -12.57 8.16 8.67
CA ASP A 48 -12.94 9.55 8.47
C ASP A 48 -13.92 9.72 7.31
N ARG A 49 -14.94 10.55 7.50
CA ARG A 49 -15.85 10.94 6.42
C ARG A 49 -15.13 11.85 5.43
N GLY A 50 -15.47 11.73 4.15
CA GLY A 50 -14.85 12.53 3.11
C GLY A 50 -13.39 12.20 2.86
N CYS A 51 -12.92 11.05 3.31
CA CYS A 51 -11.51 10.67 3.22
C CYS A 51 -10.99 10.55 1.78
N ALA A 52 -11.87 10.31 0.81
CA ALA A 52 -11.47 10.21 -0.60
C ALA A 52 -11.66 11.52 -1.36
N GLU A 53 -12.09 12.60 -0.71
CA GLU A 53 -12.27 13.88 -1.36
C GLU A 53 -10.93 14.56 -1.63
N PRO A 54 -10.83 15.36 -2.74
CA PRO A 54 -9.59 16.09 -3.03
C PRO A 54 -9.19 17.00 -1.85
N GLY A 55 -7.91 16.93 -1.47
CA GLY A 55 -7.38 17.73 -0.37
C GLY A 55 -7.66 17.17 1.02
N ALA A 56 -8.35 16.04 1.14
CA ALA A 56 -8.60 15.44 2.44
C ALA A 56 -7.28 14.97 3.08
N THR A 57 -7.19 15.12 4.41
CA THR A 57 -6.03 14.68 5.19
C THR A 57 -6.48 13.73 6.30
N PRO A 58 -7.01 12.55 5.96
CA PRO A 58 -7.50 11.63 6.98
C PRO A 58 -6.38 11.04 7.83
N ASN A 59 -6.74 10.60 9.02
CA ASN A 59 -5.82 9.88 9.90
C ASN A 59 -5.79 8.40 9.53
N ALA A 60 -4.62 7.79 9.60
CA ALA A 60 -4.49 6.35 9.46
C ALA A 60 -4.86 5.70 10.80
N ASP A 61 -6.12 5.31 10.94
CA ASP A 61 -6.66 4.75 12.19
C ASP A 61 -6.27 3.28 12.40
N TYR A 62 -6.00 2.58 11.32
CA TYR A 62 -5.65 1.16 11.33
C TYR A 62 -4.58 0.90 10.29
N GLU A 63 -3.57 0.12 10.66
CA GLU A 63 -2.45 -0.19 9.76
C GLU A 63 -2.10 -1.67 9.82
N THR A 64 -1.94 -2.28 8.65
CA THR A 64 -1.40 -3.62 8.50
C THR A 64 -0.04 -3.50 7.84
N THR A 65 0.99 -4.14 8.41
CA THR A 65 2.35 -4.05 7.88
C THR A 65 2.90 -5.42 7.52
N ALA A 66 3.84 -5.42 6.58
CA ALA A 66 4.60 -6.60 6.18
C ALA A 66 5.96 -6.17 5.63
N SER A 67 6.91 -7.10 5.58
CA SER A 67 8.21 -6.87 4.96
C SER A 67 8.26 -7.63 3.64
N TYR A 68 8.72 -6.98 2.58
CA TYR A 68 8.87 -7.59 1.27
C TYR A 68 10.31 -8.03 1.06
N THR A 69 10.51 -9.25 0.56
CA THR A 69 11.82 -9.82 0.25
C THR A 69 12.13 -9.68 -1.24
N ALA A 70 13.34 -9.25 -1.58
CA ALA A 70 13.79 -9.07 -2.96
C ALA A 70 13.48 -10.29 -3.83
N ASP A 71 13.03 -10.02 -5.06
CA ASP A 71 12.73 -11.01 -6.10
C ASP A 71 11.55 -11.94 -5.78
N ALA A 72 10.87 -11.75 -4.65
CA ALA A 72 9.66 -12.51 -4.36
C ALA A 72 8.49 -11.98 -5.20
N LYS A 73 7.56 -12.86 -5.53
CA LYS A 73 6.26 -12.50 -6.14
C LYS A 73 5.23 -12.60 -5.03
N SER A 74 5.04 -11.50 -4.31
CA SER A 74 4.25 -11.49 -3.09
C SER A 74 2.89 -10.85 -3.28
N ALA A 75 1.89 -11.42 -2.61
CA ALA A 75 0.56 -10.85 -2.54
C ALA A 75 0.14 -10.78 -1.08
N TYR A 76 -0.52 -9.68 -0.75
CA TYR A 76 -1.04 -9.41 0.60
C TYR A 76 -2.53 -9.16 0.48
N SER A 77 -3.29 -9.65 1.47
CA SER A 77 -4.75 -9.48 1.47
C SER A 77 -5.19 -9.14 2.88
N VAL A 78 -5.93 -8.05 3.03
CA VAL A 78 -6.44 -7.61 4.32
C VAL A 78 -7.93 -7.36 4.25
N GLU A 79 -8.60 -7.53 5.40
CA GLU A 79 -10.01 -7.23 5.53
C GLU A 79 -10.24 -5.72 5.54
N VAL A 80 -11.30 -5.27 4.88
CA VAL A 80 -11.73 -3.87 4.95
C VAL A 80 -12.39 -3.64 6.30
N VAL A 81 -11.83 -2.71 7.08
CA VAL A 81 -12.36 -2.30 8.38
C VAL A 81 -12.69 -0.81 8.42
N GLY A 82 -12.18 -0.04 7.47
CA GLY A 82 -12.36 1.40 7.42
C GLY A 82 -13.24 1.85 6.25
N ARG A 83 -13.36 3.15 6.09
CA ARG A 83 -14.09 3.78 5.01
C ARG A 83 -13.22 4.00 3.78
N CYS A 84 -11.97 4.41 3.99
CA CYS A 84 -10.96 4.56 2.94
C CYS A 84 -9.69 3.83 3.30
N ALA A 85 -8.88 3.53 2.28
CA ALA A 85 -7.58 2.90 2.45
C ALA A 85 -6.56 3.51 1.50
N ARG A 86 -5.29 3.40 1.87
CA ARG A 86 -4.17 3.71 0.98
C ARG A 86 -3.05 2.71 1.18
N ILE A 87 -2.20 2.60 0.16
CA ILE A 87 -1.01 1.77 0.19
C ILE A 87 0.19 2.67 0.40
N VAL A 88 1.08 2.27 1.30
CA VAL A 88 2.37 2.92 1.52
C VAL A 88 3.46 1.86 1.39
N TYR A 89 4.50 2.17 0.65
CA TYR A 89 5.65 1.28 0.49
C TYR A 89 6.93 2.05 0.79
N VAL A 90 7.70 1.58 1.76
CA VAL A 90 8.99 2.17 2.12
C VAL A 90 10.08 1.26 1.58
N ASN A 91 10.85 1.74 0.60
CA ASN A 91 11.95 0.97 0.06
C ASN A 91 13.07 0.83 1.09
N GLY A 92 13.82 -0.27 0.98
CA GLY A 92 15.00 -0.50 1.81
C GLY A 92 16.17 0.37 1.38
N THR A 93 17.36 0.01 1.84
CA THR A 93 18.58 0.84 1.64
C THR A 93 19.12 0.81 0.22
N ASN A 94 18.69 -0.14 -0.62
CA ASN A 94 19.16 -0.25 -2.00
C ASN A 94 18.11 0.33 -2.96
N ALA A 95 18.56 1.17 -3.89
CA ALA A 95 17.68 1.70 -4.94
C ALA A 95 17.17 0.54 -5.82
N GLN A 96 15.87 0.57 -6.15
CA GLN A 96 15.26 -0.44 -7.00
C GLN A 96 15.66 -0.24 -8.46
N GLY A 97 15.91 -1.35 -9.17
CA GLY A 97 16.03 -1.37 -10.62
C GLY A 97 14.70 -1.67 -11.30
N SER A 98 13.83 -2.41 -10.64
CA SER A 98 12.48 -2.71 -11.12
C SER A 98 11.49 -2.72 -9.97
N PHE A 99 10.25 -2.31 -10.24
CA PHE A 99 9.21 -2.23 -9.23
C PHE A 99 7.84 -2.32 -9.88
N ARG A 100 6.99 -3.18 -9.32
CA ARG A 100 5.57 -3.25 -9.68
C ARG A 100 4.76 -3.39 -8.41
N LEU A 101 3.83 -2.48 -8.21
CA LEU A 101 2.94 -2.47 -7.07
C LEU A 101 1.52 -2.20 -7.55
N TYR A 102 0.61 -3.13 -7.25
CA TYR A 102 -0.80 -3.05 -7.62
C TYR A 102 -1.68 -3.27 -6.41
N GLY A 103 -2.61 -2.35 -6.19
CA GLY A 103 -3.68 -2.56 -5.24
C GLY A 103 -4.99 -2.85 -5.96
N ALA A 104 -5.81 -3.72 -5.42
CA ALA A 104 -7.13 -4.03 -5.94
C ALA A 104 -8.13 -4.19 -4.79
N LEU A 105 -9.38 -3.86 -5.08
CA LEU A 105 -10.49 -4.01 -4.13
C LEU A 105 -11.34 -5.19 -4.57
N LYS A 106 -11.72 -6.05 -3.63
CA LYS A 106 -12.50 -7.24 -3.92
C LYS A 106 -13.70 -7.35 -3.00
N THR A 107 -14.81 -7.84 -3.55
CA THR A 107 -15.94 -8.26 -2.74
C THR A 107 -15.60 -9.62 -2.11
N ASN A 108 -16.21 -9.90 -0.99
CA ASN A 108 -16.03 -11.21 -0.35
C ASN A 108 -16.78 -12.32 -1.10
#